data_1aa9d6870853bc45451ff6a74d84b4b6
#
_entry.id   1aa9d6870853bc45451ff6a74d84b4b6
#
_cell.length_a   1.000
_cell.length_b   1.000
_cell.length_c   1.000
_cell.angle_alpha   90.00
_cell.angle_beta   90.00
_cell.angle_gamma   90.00
#
_symmetry.space_group_name_H-M   'P 1'
#
loop_
_entity.id
_entity.type
_entity.pdbx_description
1 polymer ?
#
loop_
_entity_poly.entity_id
_entity_poly.type
_entity_poly.pdbx_seq_one_letter_code
_entity_poly.pdbx_strand_id
1 'polypeptide(L)'
;LSLKKTVYKFSGWEPSYLDIDNAKNEGIWNNDWDLSLELIKRCIKKENLNLKIPPREEIVKCFEEFYFGGDPNKDSKYWSGYITNEELLVDKKFFDLIQGNGIIWGFVSGAESASAKFVLEKRLGLKSPPLISMGDAPDKPDPKGFINLSKKLIGDKLGESNIPIAYVGDTIADINTVINARKEIPSQKFISIGIAPPHLH
;
A
#
# COMPACT_ATOMS: atom_id res chain seq x y z
N LEU A 1 3.47 -7.19 -9.59
CA LEU A 1 3.68 -7.49 -11.03
C LEU A 1 3.90 -6.23 -11.86
N SER A 2 3.07 -5.18 -11.75
CA SER A 2 3.21 -3.93 -12.52
C SER A 2 4.59 -3.30 -12.39
N LEU A 3 5.12 -3.22 -11.15
CA LEU A 3 6.48 -2.72 -10.89
C LEU A 3 7.54 -3.49 -11.69
N LYS A 4 7.52 -4.83 -11.64
CA LYS A 4 8.47 -5.68 -12.36
C LYS A 4 8.43 -5.43 -13.87
N LYS A 5 7.22 -5.36 -14.45
CA LYS A 5 7.02 -5.12 -15.88
C LYS A 5 7.43 -3.70 -16.29
N THR A 6 7.19 -2.72 -15.45
CA THR A 6 7.63 -1.34 -15.67
C THR A 6 9.17 -1.26 -15.69
N VAL A 7 9.84 -1.84 -14.70
CA VAL A 7 11.31 -1.86 -14.66
C VAL A 7 11.86 -2.58 -15.89
N TYR A 8 11.31 -3.74 -16.25
CA TYR A 8 11.74 -4.50 -17.43
C TYR A 8 11.60 -3.69 -18.73
N LYS A 9 10.47 -2.98 -18.91
CA LYS A 9 10.23 -2.18 -20.13
C LYS A 9 11.30 -1.11 -20.38
N PHE A 10 11.83 -0.50 -19.31
CA PHE A 10 12.79 0.59 -19.43
C PHE A 10 14.27 0.17 -19.29
N SER A 11 14.55 -0.96 -18.67
CA SER A 11 15.93 -1.40 -18.40
C SER A 11 16.31 -2.73 -19.05
N GLY A 12 15.32 -3.50 -19.51
CA GLY A 12 15.53 -4.88 -19.97
C GLY A 12 15.77 -5.89 -18.82
N TRP A 13 15.81 -5.41 -17.58
CA TRP A 13 15.99 -6.26 -16.40
C TRP A 13 14.67 -6.39 -15.62
N GLU A 14 14.26 -7.62 -15.30
CA GLU A 14 13.12 -7.89 -14.44
C GLU A 14 13.60 -8.14 -13.02
N PRO A 15 13.31 -7.25 -12.05
CA PRO A 15 13.75 -7.43 -10.67
C PRO A 15 13.08 -8.66 -10.04
N SER A 16 13.81 -9.38 -9.19
CA SER A 16 13.26 -10.42 -8.35
C SER A 16 12.43 -9.82 -7.21
N TYR A 17 11.64 -10.63 -6.53
CA TYR A 17 10.97 -10.19 -5.30
C TYR A 17 11.97 -9.76 -4.23
N LEU A 18 13.10 -10.46 -4.13
CA LEU A 18 14.17 -10.11 -3.20
C LEU A 18 14.78 -8.72 -3.49
N ASP A 19 14.94 -8.35 -4.76
CA ASP A 19 15.42 -7.01 -5.13
C ASP A 19 14.43 -5.92 -4.68
N ILE A 20 13.13 -6.19 -4.84
CA ILE A 20 12.06 -5.28 -4.43
C ILE A 20 12.02 -5.18 -2.90
N ASP A 21 12.05 -6.30 -2.18
CA ASP A 21 12.02 -6.34 -0.71
C ASP A 21 13.24 -5.63 -0.13
N ASN A 22 14.43 -5.87 -0.66
CA ASN A 22 15.65 -5.19 -0.23
C ASN A 22 15.52 -3.66 -0.37
N ALA A 23 14.96 -3.18 -1.48
CA ALA A 23 14.73 -1.76 -1.67
C ALA A 23 13.65 -1.21 -0.71
N LYS A 24 12.52 -1.91 -0.54
CA LYS A 24 11.46 -1.51 0.40
C LYS A 24 11.94 -1.51 1.85
N ASN A 25 12.87 -2.40 2.23
CA ASN A 25 13.47 -2.45 3.57
C ASN A 25 14.36 -1.22 3.89
N GLU A 26 14.73 -0.41 2.90
CA GLU A 26 15.36 0.88 3.12
C GLU A 26 14.39 1.89 3.78
N GLY A 27 13.09 1.62 3.76
CA GLY A 27 12.05 2.40 4.44
C GLY A 27 11.65 3.71 3.76
N ILE A 28 12.20 4.01 2.59
CA ILE A 28 11.96 5.26 1.84
C ILE A 28 11.23 5.02 0.51
N TRP A 29 11.13 3.79 0.06
CA TRP A 29 10.52 3.41 -1.22
C TRP A 29 9.12 2.82 -1.03
N ASN A 30 8.19 3.59 -0.48
CA ASN A 30 6.81 3.15 -0.25
C ASN A 30 5.90 3.33 -1.47
N ASN A 31 6.27 4.22 -2.40
CA ASN A 31 5.57 4.46 -3.64
C ASN A 31 6.17 3.58 -4.75
N ASP A 32 5.36 2.72 -5.35
CA ASP A 32 5.83 1.76 -6.36
C ASP A 32 6.30 2.43 -7.67
N TRP A 33 5.82 3.63 -7.99
CA TRP A 33 6.31 4.40 -9.14
C TRP A 33 7.75 4.88 -8.91
N ASP A 34 8.01 5.45 -7.74
CA ASP A 34 9.33 5.96 -7.36
C ASP A 34 10.30 4.80 -7.15
N LEU A 35 9.85 3.68 -6.60
CA LEU A 35 10.63 2.44 -6.51
C LEU A 35 10.97 1.89 -7.89
N SER A 36 10.03 1.90 -8.84
CA SER A 36 10.29 1.46 -10.22
C SER A 36 11.40 2.31 -10.86
N LEU A 37 11.32 3.64 -10.71
CA LEU A 37 12.35 4.56 -11.23
C LEU A 37 13.72 4.31 -10.58
N GLU A 38 13.75 4.10 -9.27
CA GLU A 38 14.98 3.82 -8.53
C GLU A 38 15.63 2.50 -8.97
N LEU A 39 14.86 1.43 -9.12
CA LEU A 39 15.36 0.14 -9.58
C LEU A 39 15.91 0.23 -11.01
N ILE A 40 15.29 1.01 -11.90
CA ILE A 40 15.81 1.30 -13.23
C ILE A 40 17.17 2.01 -13.14
N LYS A 41 17.30 3.04 -12.28
CA LYS A 41 18.56 3.75 -12.06
C LYS A 41 19.66 2.82 -11.55
N ARG A 42 19.34 1.97 -10.58
CA ARG A 42 20.28 0.98 -10.01
C ARG A 42 20.76 -0.01 -11.08
N CYS A 43 19.83 -0.51 -11.89
CA CYS A 43 20.16 -1.41 -12.99
C CYS A 43 21.10 -0.73 -14.02
N ILE A 44 20.74 0.45 -14.52
CA ILE A 44 21.54 1.22 -15.48
C ILE A 44 22.96 1.45 -14.95
N LYS A 45 23.09 1.85 -13.67
CA LYS A 45 24.39 2.09 -13.03
C LYS A 45 25.20 0.81 -12.87
N LYS A 46 24.57 -0.26 -12.36
CA LYS A 46 25.22 -1.54 -12.06
C LYS A 46 25.76 -2.21 -13.33
N GLU A 47 24.96 -2.24 -14.38
CA GLU A 47 25.28 -2.89 -15.65
C GLU A 47 25.96 -1.94 -16.64
N ASN A 48 26.26 -0.70 -16.24
CA ASN A 48 26.86 0.35 -17.07
C ASN A 48 26.16 0.52 -18.43
N LEU A 49 24.82 0.52 -18.40
CA LEU A 49 24.01 0.60 -19.62
C LEU A 49 23.99 2.02 -20.17
N ASN A 50 24.13 2.15 -21.48
CA ASN A 50 23.96 3.43 -22.18
C ASN A 50 22.47 3.71 -22.46
N LEU A 51 21.67 3.79 -21.39
CA LEU A 51 20.24 4.07 -21.45
C LEU A 51 19.92 5.39 -20.76
N LYS A 52 19.03 6.17 -21.37
CA LYS A 52 18.51 7.38 -20.75
C LYS A 52 17.54 7.01 -19.63
N ILE A 53 17.71 7.63 -18.45
CA ILE A 53 16.75 7.49 -17.36
C ILE A 53 15.43 8.14 -17.80
N PRO A 54 14.29 7.39 -17.76
CA PRO A 54 12.99 7.94 -18.14
C PRO A 54 12.51 8.98 -17.13
N PRO A 55 11.75 10.00 -17.55
CA PRO A 55 11.10 10.90 -16.64
C PRO A 55 10.02 10.16 -15.82
N ARG A 56 9.74 10.67 -14.62
CA ARG A 56 8.79 10.04 -13.69
C ARG A 56 7.40 9.81 -14.30
N GLU A 57 6.92 10.76 -15.09
CA GLU A 57 5.61 10.70 -15.74
C GLU A 57 5.49 9.50 -16.71
N GLU A 58 6.56 9.15 -17.39
CA GLU A 58 6.58 7.96 -18.26
C GLU A 58 6.54 6.66 -17.45
N ILE A 59 7.21 6.64 -16.28
CA ILE A 59 7.14 5.50 -15.35
C ILE A 59 5.72 5.33 -14.82
N VAL A 60 5.09 6.41 -14.34
CA VAL A 60 3.71 6.40 -13.84
C VAL A 60 2.77 5.86 -14.92
N LYS A 61 2.80 6.43 -16.12
CA LYS A 61 1.96 6.00 -17.24
C LYS A 61 2.16 4.52 -17.57
N CYS A 62 3.41 4.08 -17.64
CA CYS A 62 3.71 2.67 -17.95
C CYS A 62 3.23 1.73 -16.85
N PHE A 63 3.42 2.10 -15.58
CA PHE A 63 2.94 1.33 -14.44
C PHE A 63 1.41 1.21 -14.47
N GLU A 64 0.71 2.31 -14.71
CA GLU A 64 -0.75 2.36 -14.79
C GLU A 64 -1.30 1.54 -15.95
N GLU A 65 -0.64 1.54 -17.11
CA GLU A 65 -0.99 0.66 -18.24
C GLU A 65 -0.99 -0.82 -17.84
N PHE A 66 0.00 -1.27 -17.06
CA PHE A 66 0.04 -2.64 -16.56
C PHE A 66 -0.96 -2.87 -15.42
N TYR A 67 -1.06 -1.91 -14.50
CA TYR A 67 -1.85 -2.06 -13.29
C TYR A 67 -3.36 -2.02 -13.57
N PHE A 68 -3.83 -1.03 -14.31
CA PHE A 68 -5.24 -0.88 -14.66
C PHE A 68 -5.60 -1.60 -15.96
N GLY A 69 -4.66 -1.76 -16.89
CA GLY A 69 -4.92 -2.30 -18.24
C GLY A 69 -5.76 -1.36 -19.09
N GLY A 70 -5.78 -0.06 -18.74
CA GLY A 70 -6.54 1.00 -19.40
C GLY A 70 -6.35 2.32 -18.68
N ASP A 71 -7.17 3.31 -19.04
CA ASP A 71 -7.15 4.64 -18.43
C ASP A 71 -7.63 4.57 -16.96
N PRO A 72 -6.80 4.93 -15.97
CA PRO A 72 -7.18 4.91 -14.55
C PRO A 72 -8.35 5.84 -14.21
N ASN A 73 -8.59 6.87 -15.02
CA ASN A 73 -9.67 7.84 -14.82
C ASN A 73 -11.03 7.36 -15.37
N LYS A 74 -11.06 6.25 -16.10
CA LYS A 74 -12.32 5.67 -16.58
C LYS A 74 -12.96 4.77 -15.51
N ASP A 75 -14.25 4.50 -15.71
CA ASP A 75 -14.99 3.54 -14.86
C ASP A 75 -14.21 2.22 -14.76
N SER A 76 -14.00 1.75 -13.55
CA SER A 76 -13.23 0.55 -13.22
C SER A 76 -13.76 -0.73 -13.89
N LYS A 77 -14.99 -0.74 -14.40
CA LYS A 77 -15.52 -1.85 -15.22
C LYS A 77 -14.75 -2.08 -16.52
N TYR A 78 -14.00 -1.08 -16.98
CA TYR A 78 -13.14 -1.17 -18.17
C TYR A 78 -11.69 -1.56 -17.85
N TRP A 79 -11.35 -1.71 -16.57
CA TRP A 79 -10.01 -2.14 -16.19
C TRP A 79 -9.83 -3.63 -16.47
N SER A 80 -8.65 -3.97 -17.01
CA SER A 80 -8.28 -5.35 -17.36
C SER A 80 -6.86 -5.71 -16.93
N GLY A 81 -6.19 -4.79 -16.23
CA GLY A 81 -4.82 -4.97 -15.76
C GLY A 81 -4.71 -5.84 -14.50
N TYR A 82 -3.52 -5.87 -13.94
CA TYR A 82 -3.20 -6.73 -12.79
C TYR A 82 -4.11 -6.52 -11.59
N ILE A 83 -4.56 -5.28 -11.34
CA ILE A 83 -5.49 -4.97 -10.24
C ILE A 83 -6.74 -5.85 -10.23
N THR A 84 -7.17 -6.33 -11.41
CA THR A 84 -8.38 -7.16 -11.53
C THR A 84 -8.15 -8.62 -11.16
N ASN A 85 -6.89 -9.08 -11.19
CA ASN A 85 -6.52 -10.49 -11.06
C ASN A 85 -5.55 -10.79 -9.90
N GLU A 86 -5.09 -9.77 -9.14
CA GLU A 86 -4.25 -9.99 -7.97
C GLU A 86 -4.96 -10.90 -6.97
N GLU A 87 -4.23 -11.83 -6.36
CA GLU A 87 -4.77 -12.72 -5.34
C GLU A 87 -5.22 -11.93 -4.12
N LEU A 88 -6.42 -12.23 -3.63
CA LEU A 88 -6.93 -11.68 -2.37
C LEU A 88 -6.57 -12.64 -1.24
N LEU A 89 -5.78 -12.20 -0.29
CA LEU A 89 -5.34 -12.99 0.86
C LEU A 89 -6.45 -13.23 1.89
N VAL A 90 -7.50 -12.41 1.83
CA VAL A 90 -8.69 -12.52 2.68
C VAL A 90 -9.93 -12.29 1.84
N ASP A 91 -11.06 -12.79 2.31
CA ASP A 91 -12.38 -12.59 1.71
C ASP A 91 -13.29 -11.73 2.61
N LYS A 92 -14.48 -11.44 2.13
CA LYS A 92 -15.49 -10.69 2.92
C LYS A 92 -15.84 -11.38 4.24
N LYS A 93 -15.82 -12.72 4.30
CA LYS A 93 -16.17 -13.47 5.51
C LYS A 93 -15.21 -13.19 6.65
N PHE A 94 -13.93 -12.92 6.35
CA PHE A 94 -12.97 -12.50 7.36
C PHE A 94 -13.41 -11.20 8.04
N PHE A 95 -13.85 -10.19 7.28
CA PHE A 95 -14.31 -8.91 7.82
C PHE A 95 -15.63 -9.06 8.57
N ASP A 96 -16.54 -9.88 8.07
CA ASP A 96 -17.80 -10.20 8.77
C ASP A 96 -17.53 -10.88 10.12
N LEU A 97 -16.53 -11.79 10.17
CA LEU A 97 -16.13 -12.50 11.39
C LEU A 97 -15.54 -11.54 12.44
N ILE A 98 -14.59 -10.68 12.08
CA ILE A 98 -13.99 -9.74 13.04
C ILE A 98 -15.00 -8.71 13.52
N GLN A 99 -15.87 -8.23 12.64
CA GLN A 99 -16.97 -7.33 13.02
C GLN A 99 -18.00 -8.02 13.94
N GLY A 100 -18.35 -9.27 13.67
CA GLY A 100 -19.23 -10.08 14.51
C GLY A 100 -18.65 -10.32 15.92
N ASN A 101 -17.33 -10.24 16.09
CA ASN A 101 -16.66 -10.29 17.38
C ASN A 101 -16.45 -8.88 18.00
N GLY A 102 -17.15 -7.85 17.51
CA GLY A 102 -17.09 -6.50 18.07
C GLY A 102 -15.84 -5.70 17.72
N ILE A 103 -15.03 -6.17 16.76
CA ILE A 103 -13.83 -5.45 16.31
C ILE A 103 -14.24 -4.45 15.23
N ILE A 104 -13.95 -3.17 15.46
CA ILE A 104 -14.11 -2.11 14.48
C ILE A 104 -12.83 -2.04 13.63
N TRP A 105 -12.98 -1.89 12.32
CA TRP A 105 -11.85 -1.93 11.39
C TRP A 105 -11.96 -0.85 10.31
N GLY A 106 -10.84 -0.55 9.66
CA GLY A 106 -10.73 0.35 8.52
C GLY A 106 -9.37 0.22 7.86
N PHE A 107 -9.13 0.98 6.80
CA PHE A 107 -7.95 0.87 5.95
C PHE A 107 -7.17 2.18 5.87
N VAL A 108 -5.83 2.08 5.98
CA VAL A 108 -4.89 3.14 5.63
C VAL A 108 -4.04 2.61 4.49
N SER A 109 -4.21 3.14 3.31
CA SER A 109 -3.60 2.65 2.08
C SER A 109 -2.72 3.72 1.42
N GLY A 110 -1.53 3.33 0.96
CA GLY A 110 -0.71 4.14 0.06
C GLY A 110 -1.19 4.12 -1.40
N ALA A 111 -2.28 3.41 -1.71
CA ALA A 111 -2.87 3.39 -3.04
C ALA A 111 -3.82 4.58 -3.26
N GLU A 112 -3.97 4.99 -4.50
CA GLU A 112 -4.96 6.00 -4.89
C GLU A 112 -6.39 5.55 -4.54
N SER A 113 -7.26 6.52 -4.25
CA SER A 113 -8.63 6.26 -3.80
C SER A 113 -9.41 5.35 -4.74
N ALA A 114 -9.26 5.53 -6.06
CA ALA A 114 -9.97 4.73 -7.06
C ALA A 114 -9.55 3.26 -7.02
N SER A 115 -8.24 2.98 -6.98
CA SER A 115 -7.70 1.62 -6.92
C SER A 115 -8.01 0.94 -5.58
N ALA A 116 -7.84 1.65 -4.46
CA ALA A 116 -8.18 1.12 -3.14
C ALA A 116 -9.67 0.74 -3.05
N LYS A 117 -10.58 1.61 -3.48
CA LYS A 117 -12.02 1.33 -3.52
C LYS A 117 -12.36 0.17 -4.45
N PHE A 118 -11.72 0.08 -5.62
CA PHE A 118 -11.94 -1.05 -6.52
C PHE A 118 -11.64 -2.38 -5.84
N VAL A 119 -10.49 -2.50 -5.18
CA VAL A 119 -10.15 -3.74 -4.46
C VAL A 119 -11.12 -3.98 -3.30
N LEU A 120 -11.37 -2.98 -2.47
CA LEU A 120 -12.17 -3.14 -1.26
C LEU A 120 -13.67 -3.36 -1.56
N GLU A 121 -14.23 -2.61 -2.50
CA GLU A 121 -15.67 -2.63 -2.76
C GLU A 121 -16.05 -3.62 -3.87
N LYS A 122 -15.29 -3.64 -5.00
CA LYS A 122 -15.66 -4.49 -6.14
C LYS A 122 -15.13 -5.90 -6.00
N ARG A 123 -13.90 -6.08 -5.53
CA ARG A 123 -13.29 -7.42 -5.43
C ARG A 123 -13.58 -8.10 -4.09
N LEU A 124 -13.43 -7.39 -2.96
CA LEU A 124 -13.75 -7.91 -1.61
C LEU A 124 -15.24 -7.83 -1.26
N GLY A 125 -16.03 -7.00 -1.96
CA GLY A 125 -17.46 -6.85 -1.71
C GLY A 125 -17.80 -6.10 -0.42
N LEU A 126 -16.88 -5.29 0.11
CA LEU A 126 -17.12 -4.46 1.28
C LEU A 126 -17.99 -3.24 0.89
N LYS A 127 -18.89 -2.83 1.78
CA LYS A 127 -19.77 -1.67 1.53
C LYS A 127 -19.19 -0.41 2.16
N SER A 128 -18.64 0.48 1.33
CA SER A 128 -18.09 1.79 1.77
C SER A 128 -17.21 1.69 3.02
N PRO A 129 -16.17 0.86 3.02
CA PRO A 129 -15.35 0.64 4.20
C PRO A 129 -14.62 1.94 4.60
N PRO A 130 -14.41 2.19 5.91
CA PRO A 130 -13.60 3.32 6.35
C PRO A 130 -12.20 3.25 5.76
N LEU A 131 -11.81 4.28 5.01
CA LEU A 131 -10.57 4.32 4.23
C LEU A 131 -9.91 5.69 4.38
N ILE A 132 -8.60 5.69 4.54
CA ILE A 132 -7.67 6.78 4.27
C ILE A 132 -6.78 6.30 3.13
N SER A 133 -6.84 6.98 1.98
CA SER A 133 -6.09 6.65 0.76
C SER A 133 -4.96 7.66 0.52
N MET A 134 -4.15 7.43 -0.51
CA MET A 134 -3.13 8.38 -0.96
C MET A 134 -3.74 9.78 -1.14
N GLY A 135 -3.09 10.79 -0.57
CA GLY A 135 -3.53 12.19 -0.63
C GLY A 135 -4.50 12.64 0.47
N ASP A 136 -5.15 11.70 1.20
CA ASP A 136 -6.04 12.05 2.32
C ASP A 136 -5.26 12.43 3.60
N ALA A 137 -4.00 11.98 3.69
CA ALA A 137 -3.07 12.27 4.77
C ALA A 137 -1.62 12.15 4.24
N PRO A 138 -0.60 12.65 4.99
CA PRO A 138 0.79 12.40 4.65
C PRO A 138 1.10 10.90 4.54
N ASP A 139 2.06 10.57 3.67
CA ASP A 139 2.47 9.19 3.43
C ASP A 139 3.11 8.56 4.66
N LYS A 140 2.95 7.23 4.79
CA LYS A 140 3.67 6.44 5.79
C LYS A 140 5.19 6.64 5.66
N PRO A 141 5.93 6.81 6.73
CA PRO A 141 5.60 6.49 8.15
C PRO A 141 4.99 7.65 8.97
N ASP A 142 4.45 8.72 8.35
CA ASP A 142 3.69 9.73 9.10
C ASP A 142 2.45 9.06 9.73
N PRO A 143 2.19 9.23 11.04
CA PRO A 143 1.10 8.52 11.71
C PRO A 143 -0.27 9.18 11.52
N LYS A 144 -0.35 10.35 10.91
CA LYS A 144 -1.60 11.13 10.79
C LYS A 144 -2.73 10.36 10.14
N GLY A 145 -2.46 9.62 9.06
CA GLY A 145 -3.49 8.80 8.40
C GLY A 145 -4.09 7.76 9.35
N PHE A 146 -3.23 7.05 10.10
CA PHE A 146 -3.63 6.06 11.09
C PHE A 146 -4.40 6.69 12.26
N ILE A 147 -3.91 7.80 12.82
CA ILE A 147 -4.55 8.53 13.93
C ILE A 147 -5.91 9.09 13.49
N ASN A 148 -6.00 9.69 12.30
CA ASN A 148 -7.25 10.25 11.76
C ASN A 148 -8.30 9.16 11.57
N LEU A 149 -7.93 8.01 11.03
CA LEU A 149 -8.83 6.87 10.89
C LEU A 149 -9.26 6.35 12.25
N SER A 150 -8.34 6.19 13.19
CA SER A 150 -8.63 5.76 14.56
C SER A 150 -9.65 6.70 15.23
N LYS A 151 -9.42 8.01 15.13
CA LYS A 151 -10.35 9.03 15.66
C LYS A 151 -11.73 8.95 15.00
N LYS A 152 -11.78 8.71 13.69
CA LYS A 152 -13.04 8.52 12.96
C LYS A 152 -13.82 7.31 13.45
N LEU A 153 -13.12 6.22 13.83
CA LEU A 153 -13.71 4.95 14.21
C LEU A 153 -14.18 4.92 15.67
N ILE A 154 -13.41 5.49 16.59
CA ILE A 154 -13.67 5.38 18.04
C ILE A 154 -13.93 6.73 18.73
N GLY A 155 -13.87 7.85 17.99
CA GLY A 155 -14.19 9.18 18.49
C GLY A 155 -13.32 9.63 19.66
N ASP A 156 -13.96 10.15 20.70
CA ASP A 156 -13.31 10.69 21.89
C ASP A 156 -12.62 9.62 22.76
N LYS A 157 -12.86 8.35 22.49
CA LYS A 157 -12.18 7.23 23.17
C LYS A 157 -10.71 7.04 22.73
N LEU A 158 -10.27 7.77 21.70
CA LEU A 158 -8.87 7.78 21.32
C LEU A 158 -8.03 8.40 22.44
N GLY A 159 -7.04 7.65 22.91
CA GLY A 159 -6.22 8.01 24.09
C GLY A 159 -6.58 7.24 25.35
N GLU A 160 -7.67 6.46 25.35
CA GLU A 160 -8.00 5.55 26.46
C GLU A 160 -7.19 4.25 26.34
N SER A 161 -6.40 3.93 27.35
CA SER A 161 -5.46 2.78 27.33
C SER A 161 -6.16 1.41 27.33
N ASN A 162 -7.43 1.34 27.72
CA ASN A 162 -8.24 0.12 27.77
C ASN A 162 -8.81 -0.30 26.40
N ILE A 163 -8.71 0.57 25.38
CA ILE A 163 -9.14 0.27 24.02
C ILE A 163 -7.89 0.13 23.13
N PRO A 164 -7.37 -1.09 22.92
CA PRO A 164 -6.21 -1.27 22.08
C PRO A 164 -6.56 -1.05 20.60
N ILE A 165 -5.67 -0.40 19.87
CA ILE A 165 -5.77 -0.22 18.42
C ILE A 165 -4.63 -0.96 17.77
N ALA A 166 -4.94 -1.94 16.90
CA ALA A 166 -3.96 -2.68 16.14
C ALA A 166 -3.82 -2.12 14.72
N TYR A 167 -2.59 -2.04 14.23
CA TYR A 167 -2.26 -1.77 12.85
C TYR A 167 -1.60 -3.01 12.25
N VAL A 168 -2.18 -3.51 11.17
CA VAL A 168 -1.68 -4.69 10.44
C VAL A 168 -1.03 -4.21 9.14
N GLY A 169 0.21 -4.58 8.91
CA GLY A 169 0.96 -4.19 7.70
C GLY A 169 2.14 -5.10 7.43
N ASP A 170 2.73 -4.98 6.25
CA ASP A 170 3.79 -5.85 5.75
C ASP A 170 5.12 -5.13 5.52
N THR A 171 5.19 -3.82 5.79
CA THR A 171 6.37 -3.02 5.52
C THR A 171 6.97 -2.37 6.79
N ILE A 172 8.24 -2.01 6.71
CA ILE A 172 8.93 -1.18 7.71
C ILE A 172 8.21 0.15 7.94
N ALA A 173 7.62 0.72 6.88
CA ALA A 173 6.86 1.97 6.99
C ALA A 173 5.61 1.80 7.87
N ASP A 174 4.94 0.65 7.82
CA ASP A 174 3.79 0.34 8.68
C ASP A 174 4.20 0.25 10.14
N ILE A 175 5.31 -0.41 10.42
CA ILE A 175 5.86 -0.52 11.78
C ILE A 175 6.21 0.89 12.31
N ASN A 176 6.91 1.69 11.51
CA ASN A 176 7.31 3.04 11.89
C ASN A 176 6.11 3.98 12.06
N THR A 177 5.03 3.79 11.30
CA THR A 177 3.75 4.51 11.49
C THR A 177 3.22 4.29 12.91
N VAL A 178 3.23 3.05 13.40
CA VAL A 178 2.78 2.73 14.78
C VAL A 178 3.74 3.30 15.84
N ILE A 179 5.05 3.21 15.60
CA ILE A 179 6.07 3.80 16.50
C ILE A 179 5.85 5.30 16.63
N ASN A 180 5.60 5.99 15.52
CA ASN A 180 5.35 7.42 15.51
C ASN A 180 4.00 7.78 16.13
N ALA A 181 2.94 6.99 15.91
CA ALA A 181 1.64 7.16 16.57
C ALA A 181 1.76 7.06 18.10
N ARG A 182 2.58 6.13 18.62
CA ARG A 182 2.86 6.02 20.06
C ARG A 182 3.54 7.26 20.65
N LYS A 183 4.34 7.97 19.85
CA LYS A 183 4.97 9.23 20.28
C LYS A 183 3.95 10.38 20.35
N GLU A 184 3.00 10.41 19.38
CA GLU A 184 1.98 11.46 19.33
C GLU A 184 0.87 11.27 20.39
N ILE A 185 0.47 10.03 20.67
CA ILE A 185 -0.57 9.72 21.67
C ILE A 185 -0.05 8.63 22.63
N PRO A 186 0.85 9.00 23.58
CA PRO A 186 1.47 8.03 24.49
C PRO A 186 0.48 7.26 25.39
N SER A 187 -0.69 7.86 25.67
CA SER A 187 -1.75 7.23 26.47
C SER A 187 -2.49 6.12 25.74
N GLN A 188 -2.45 6.10 24.40
CA GLN A 188 -3.12 5.10 23.58
C GLN A 188 -2.30 3.82 23.47
N LYS A 189 -2.91 2.67 23.76
CA LYS A 189 -2.30 1.37 23.46
C LYS A 189 -2.37 1.06 21.96
N PHE A 190 -1.29 1.32 21.24
CA PHE A 190 -1.14 0.91 19.84
C PHE A 190 -0.36 -0.40 19.74
N ILE A 191 -0.83 -1.32 18.90
CA ILE A 191 -0.24 -2.62 18.61
C ILE A 191 0.18 -2.66 17.14
N SER A 192 1.42 -3.07 16.85
CA SER A 192 1.88 -3.34 15.49
C SER A 192 1.85 -4.84 15.24
N ILE A 193 1.23 -5.24 14.13
CA ILE A 193 1.15 -6.64 13.68
C ILE A 193 1.79 -6.70 12.29
N GLY A 194 2.95 -7.35 12.19
CA GLY A 194 3.62 -7.62 10.93
C GLY A 194 3.04 -8.85 10.24
N ILE A 195 2.77 -8.75 8.95
CA ILE A 195 2.37 -9.87 8.09
C ILE A 195 3.50 -10.14 7.10
N ALA A 196 3.97 -11.38 7.05
CA ALA A 196 4.94 -11.78 6.04
C ALA A 196 4.26 -11.88 4.66
N PRO A 197 4.83 -11.28 3.60
CA PRO A 197 4.31 -11.44 2.26
C PRO A 197 4.32 -12.92 1.81
N PRO A 198 3.35 -13.36 0.98
CA PRO A 198 3.22 -14.77 0.57
C PRO A 198 4.47 -15.36 -0.09
N HIS A 199 5.28 -14.56 -0.77
CA HIS A 199 6.50 -15.02 -1.44
C HIS A 199 7.68 -15.29 -0.48
N LEU A 200 7.52 -15.03 0.82
CA LEU A 200 8.49 -15.38 1.87
C LEU A 200 8.18 -16.73 2.56
N HIS A 201 7.14 -17.44 2.11
CA HIS A 201 6.72 -18.74 2.62
C HIS A 201 7.10 -19.88 1.68
#